data_506360080f01e6d5c567e021448a6c5e
#
_entry.id   506360080f01e6d5c567e021448a6c5e
#
_cell.length_a   1.000
_cell.length_b   1.000
_cell.length_c   1.000
_cell.angle_alpha   90.00
_cell.angle_beta   90.00
_cell.angle_gamma   90.00
#
_symmetry.space_group_name_H-M   'P 1'
#
loop_
_entity.id
_entity.type
_entity.pdbx_description
1 polymer ?
#
loop_
_entity_poly.entity_id
_entity_poly.type
_entity_poly.pdbx_seq_one_letter_code
_entity_poly.pdbx_strand_id
1 'polypeptide(L)'
;MRNRTYISTLCFAGTPISEILDKADINNFNLEFSSGLPYDPNNIKFFNNFNDNFKLLHNYFPAPKVPFVINLASENKEIRELSLNHCLKNIQLSAKNNVDFYSAHAGFCIDPEPNKLGKFIQVEKKFQRSKHIDIFLESLNKILTFAESLKVNFYIENNVVSKQNYSKNKNVNS
;
A
#
# COMPACT_ATOMS: atom_id res chain seq x y z
N MET A 1 17.50 15.11 -19.10
CA MET A 1 16.36 14.88 -18.17
C MET A 1 16.47 13.45 -17.69
N ARG A 2 16.52 13.22 -16.37
CA ARG A 2 16.46 11.85 -15.84
C ARG A 2 15.07 11.28 -16.13
N ASN A 3 15.02 10.03 -16.58
CA ASN A 3 13.79 9.31 -16.82
C ASN A 3 13.03 9.19 -15.48
N ARG A 4 11.75 9.63 -15.44
CA ARG A 4 10.88 9.53 -14.25
C ARG A 4 10.05 8.24 -14.24
N THR A 5 10.43 7.25 -15.02
CA THR A 5 9.78 5.95 -15.05
C THR A 5 10.37 5.05 -13.95
N TYR A 6 9.51 4.43 -13.16
CA TYR A 6 9.89 3.51 -12.10
C TYR A 6 9.36 2.12 -12.43
N ILE A 7 10.15 1.09 -12.12
CA ILE A 7 9.72 -0.30 -12.25
C ILE A 7 9.33 -0.79 -10.85
N SER A 8 8.12 -1.29 -10.73
CA SER A 8 7.62 -1.82 -9.44
C SER A 8 8.33 -3.13 -9.09
N THR A 9 8.73 -3.29 -7.83
CA THR A 9 9.25 -4.55 -7.31
C THR A 9 8.26 -5.71 -7.46
N LEU A 10 6.97 -5.42 -7.65
CA LEU A 10 5.96 -6.43 -7.96
C LEU A 10 6.24 -7.20 -9.26
N CYS A 11 6.92 -6.57 -10.24
CA CYS A 11 7.36 -7.22 -11.47
C CYS A 11 8.36 -8.35 -11.22
N PHE A 12 9.00 -8.36 -10.06
CA PHE A 12 9.99 -9.33 -9.62
C PHE A 12 9.48 -10.20 -8.47
N ALA A 13 8.18 -10.41 -8.37
CA ALA A 13 7.56 -11.14 -7.26
C ALA A 13 8.28 -12.46 -6.95
N GLY A 14 8.64 -12.67 -5.68
CA GLY A 14 9.38 -13.84 -5.21
C GLY A 14 10.91 -13.75 -5.35
N THR A 15 11.44 -12.71 -6.00
CA THR A 15 12.90 -12.48 -6.09
C THR A 15 13.38 -11.74 -4.82
N PRO A 16 14.52 -12.14 -4.23
CA PRO A 16 15.14 -11.41 -3.13
C PRO A 16 15.45 -9.95 -3.50
N ILE A 17 15.26 -9.03 -2.55
CA ILE A 17 15.46 -7.61 -2.80
C ILE A 17 16.90 -7.29 -3.27
N SER A 18 17.92 -7.95 -2.73
CA SER A 18 19.32 -7.77 -3.14
C SER A 18 19.51 -8.00 -4.64
N GLU A 19 18.95 -9.09 -5.17
CA GLU A 19 19.03 -9.40 -6.60
C GLU A 19 18.28 -8.37 -7.47
N ILE A 20 17.17 -7.82 -6.97
CA ILE A 20 16.44 -6.75 -7.67
C ILE A 20 17.28 -5.48 -7.73
N LEU A 21 17.96 -5.13 -6.64
CA LEU A 21 18.84 -3.96 -6.60
C LEU A 21 20.02 -4.11 -7.56
N ASP A 22 20.66 -5.27 -7.59
CA ASP A 22 21.74 -5.56 -8.55
C ASP A 22 21.26 -5.39 -10.00
N LYS A 23 20.06 -5.87 -10.33
CA LYS A 23 19.46 -5.70 -11.65
C LYS A 23 19.14 -4.23 -11.95
N ALA A 24 18.69 -3.46 -10.94
CA ALA A 24 18.40 -2.04 -11.09
C ALA A 24 19.68 -1.25 -11.37
N ASP A 25 20.76 -1.52 -10.67
CA ASP A 25 22.06 -0.87 -10.85
C ASP A 25 22.67 -1.20 -12.21
N ILE A 26 22.71 -2.48 -12.60
CA ILE A 26 23.25 -2.92 -13.89
C ILE A 26 22.51 -2.27 -15.07
N ASN A 27 21.18 -2.16 -14.98
CA ASN A 27 20.34 -1.67 -16.08
C ASN A 27 19.94 -0.20 -15.92
N ASN A 28 20.37 0.47 -14.86
CA ASN A 28 20.15 1.90 -14.59
C ASN A 28 18.66 2.31 -14.62
N PHE A 29 17.80 1.56 -13.93
CA PHE A 29 16.38 1.91 -13.79
C PHE A 29 16.01 2.27 -12.36
N ASN A 30 14.96 3.09 -12.22
CA ASN A 30 14.42 3.49 -10.93
C ASN A 30 13.48 2.40 -10.39
N LEU A 31 13.39 2.27 -9.06
CA LEU A 31 12.53 1.30 -8.40
C LEU A 31 11.39 1.94 -7.63
N GLU A 32 10.21 1.38 -7.81
CA GLU A 32 9.11 1.51 -6.89
C GLU A 32 9.10 0.30 -5.96
N PHE A 33 9.44 0.51 -4.70
CA PHE A 33 9.38 -0.51 -3.66
C PHE A 33 7.92 -0.69 -3.25
N SER A 34 7.34 -1.82 -3.63
CA SER A 34 5.93 -2.12 -3.51
C SER A 34 5.68 -3.53 -2.97
N SER A 35 4.48 -4.04 -3.19
CA SER A 35 4.09 -5.42 -2.90
C SER A 35 4.94 -6.44 -3.66
N GLY A 36 4.82 -7.73 -3.31
CA GLY A 36 5.47 -8.83 -4.03
C GLY A 36 6.84 -9.23 -3.47
N LEU A 37 7.45 -8.39 -2.63
CA LEU A 37 8.66 -8.77 -1.91
C LEU A 37 8.32 -9.71 -0.74
N PRO A 38 9.13 -10.75 -0.49
CA PRO A 38 8.99 -11.55 0.73
C PRO A 38 9.30 -10.71 1.96
N TYR A 39 8.74 -11.10 3.12
CA TYR A 39 9.15 -10.52 4.38
C TYR A 39 10.64 -10.80 4.62
N ASP A 40 11.40 -9.73 4.82
CA ASP A 40 12.79 -9.76 5.27
C ASP A 40 13.01 -8.58 6.24
N PRO A 41 13.53 -8.82 7.45
CA PRO A 41 13.82 -7.74 8.39
C PRO A 41 14.84 -6.72 7.87
N ASN A 42 15.63 -7.08 6.85
CA ASN A 42 16.61 -6.20 6.21
C ASN A 42 16.01 -5.35 5.08
N ASN A 43 14.76 -5.53 4.67
CA ASN A 43 14.15 -4.78 3.56
C ASN A 43 14.30 -3.26 3.73
N ILE A 44 14.12 -2.74 4.94
CA ILE A 44 14.31 -1.31 5.25
C ILE A 44 15.78 -0.90 5.06
N LYS A 45 16.74 -1.74 5.45
CA LYS A 45 18.17 -1.45 5.28
C LYS A 45 18.53 -1.37 3.79
N PHE A 46 18.04 -2.30 2.98
CA PHE A 46 18.22 -2.27 1.54
C PHE A 46 17.62 -1.01 0.92
N PHE A 47 16.40 -0.66 1.30
CA PHE A 47 15.77 0.57 0.85
C PHE A 47 16.56 1.81 1.24
N ASN A 48 17.02 1.93 2.48
CA ASN A 48 17.79 3.08 2.95
C ASN A 48 19.10 3.25 2.19
N ASN A 49 19.73 2.15 1.77
CA ASN A 49 21.03 2.16 1.10
C ASN A 49 20.94 2.31 -0.43
N PHE A 50 19.75 2.12 -1.01
CA PHE A 50 19.55 2.35 -2.44
C PHE A 50 19.54 3.86 -2.75
N ASN A 51 19.99 4.26 -3.91
CA ASN A 51 20.13 5.67 -4.29
C ASN A 51 18.81 6.45 -4.16
N ASP A 52 18.79 7.51 -3.34
CA ASP A 52 17.59 8.28 -3.00
C ASP A 52 16.87 8.89 -4.21
N ASN A 53 17.63 9.22 -5.28
CA ASN A 53 17.06 9.81 -6.49
C ASN A 53 16.31 8.82 -7.39
N PHE A 54 16.28 7.52 -7.04
CA PHE A 54 15.81 6.45 -7.92
C PHE A 54 14.83 5.50 -7.24
N LYS A 55 14.24 5.87 -6.12
CA LYS A 55 13.31 5.02 -5.36
C LYS A 55 12.03 5.74 -4.97
N LEU A 56 10.94 4.95 -4.92
CA LEU A 56 9.64 5.35 -4.40
C LEU A 56 9.11 4.26 -3.48
N LEU A 57 8.15 4.63 -2.64
CA LEU A 57 7.41 3.72 -1.76
C LEU A 57 5.95 3.62 -2.19
N HIS A 58 5.47 2.40 -2.23
CA HIS A 58 4.08 2.13 -2.56
C HIS A 58 3.51 0.99 -1.70
N ASN A 59 2.30 1.19 -1.20
CA ASN A 59 1.45 0.18 -0.57
C ASN A 59 2.17 -0.63 0.54
N TYR A 60 2.47 -1.91 0.30
CA TYR A 60 2.94 -2.88 1.31
C TYR A 60 4.47 -3.00 1.42
N PHE A 61 5.21 -1.95 1.15
CA PHE A 61 6.62 -1.95 1.49
C PHE A 61 6.87 -1.20 2.82
N PRO A 62 7.69 -1.74 3.75
CA PRO A 62 8.24 -3.10 3.75
C PRO A 62 7.13 -4.15 3.96
N ALA A 63 7.31 -5.33 3.36
CA ALA A 63 6.35 -6.41 3.50
C ALA A 63 6.11 -6.75 4.98
N PRO A 64 4.87 -6.80 5.47
CA PRO A 64 4.59 -7.13 6.86
C PRO A 64 4.87 -8.61 7.13
N LYS A 65 5.34 -8.93 8.36
CA LYS A 65 5.61 -10.31 8.78
C LYS A 65 4.35 -11.19 8.71
N VAL A 66 3.22 -10.64 9.10
CA VAL A 66 1.90 -11.25 8.95
C VAL A 66 1.15 -10.47 7.87
N PRO A 67 0.84 -11.10 6.73
CA PRO A 67 0.10 -10.43 5.66
C PRO A 67 -1.27 -9.93 6.13
N PHE A 68 -1.63 -8.72 5.72
CA PHE A 68 -2.96 -8.15 5.94
C PHE A 68 -3.36 -7.29 4.73
N VAL A 69 -4.63 -6.91 4.66
CA VAL A 69 -5.13 -6.00 3.63
C VAL A 69 -5.31 -4.62 4.24
N ILE A 70 -4.67 -3.60 3.65
CA ILE A 70 -4.85 -2.20 4.05
C ILE A 70 -6.32 -1.84 3.86
N ASN A 71 -6.97 -1.46 4.95
CA ASN A 71 -8.36 -1.02 4.93
C ASN A 71 -8.56 0.15 5.92
N LEU A 72 -8.41 1.36 5.41
CA LEU A 72 -8.60 2.60 6.17
C LEU A 72 -10.08 2.88 6.49
N ALA A 73 -11.01 2.13 5.84
CA ALA A 73 -12.44 2.22 6.01
C ALA A 73 -13.02 1.10 6.90
N SER A 74 -12.18 0.26 7.49
CA SER A 74 -12.63 -0.90 8.28
C SER A 74 -13.39 -0.50 9.54
N GLU A 75 -14.55 -1.13 9.77
CA GLU A 75 -15.25 -1.06 11.07
C GLU A 75 -14.48 -1.81 12.17
N ASN A 76 -13.69 -2.83 11.79
CA ASN A 76 -12.80 -3.50 12.73
C ASN A 76 -11.66 -2.57 13.12
N LYS A 77 -11.63 -2.19 14.41
CA LYS A 77 -10.65 -1.26 14.95
C LYS A 77 -9.21 -1.76 14.78
N GLU A 78 -8.97 -3.06 14.97
CA GLU A 78 -7.63 -3.64 14.88
C GLU A 78 -7.08 -3.55 13.45
N ILE A 79 -7.90 -3.91 12.44
CA ILE A 79 -7.53 -3.83 11.03
C ILE A 79 -7.28 -2.35 10.64
N ARG A 80 -8.15 -1.46 11.08
CA ARG A 80 -8.02 -0.03 10.81
C ARG A 80 -6.75 0.56 11.42
N GLU A 81 -6.45 0.27 12.69
CA GLU A 81 -5.25 0.74 13.36
C GLU A 81 -3.98 0.14 12.73
N LEU A 82 -4.01 -1.14 12.36
CA LEU A 82 -2.90 -1.77 11.63
C LEU A 82 -2.64 -1.06 10.30
N SER A 83 -3.70 -0.77 9.54
CA SER A 83 -3.64 -0.05 8.27
C SER A 83 -3.11 1.37 8.44
N LEU A 84 -3.65 2.11 9.40
CA LEU A 84 -3.22 3.45 9.73
C LEU A 84 -1.73 3.50 10.13
N ASN A 85 -1.34 2.63 11.05
CA ASN A 85 0.05 2.55 11.51
C ASN A 85 1.03 2.18 10.38
N HIS A 86 0.60 1.34 9.45
CA HIS A 86 1.41 1.01 8.27
C HIS A 86 1.63 2.25 7.38
N CYS A 87 0.57 3.01 7.08
CA CYS A 87 0.68 4.24 6.31
C CYS A 87 1.59 5.29 7.01
N LEU A 88 1.39 5.52 8.31
CA LEU A 88 2.21 6.47 9.06
C LEU A 88 3.70 6.10 9.07
N LYS A 89 4.03 4.81 9.26
CA LYS A 89 5.40 4.31 9.19
C LYS A 89 6.02 4.52 7.82
N ASN A 90 5.26 4.32 6.73
CA ASN A 90 5.74 4.53 5.38
C ASN A 90 5.96 6.01 5.05
N ILE A 91 5.08 6.90 5.52
CA ILE A 91 5.28 8.35 5.40
C ILE A 91 6.56 8.78 6.14
N GLN A 92 6.79 8.25 7.34
CA GLN A 92 8.03 8.51 8.08
C GLN A 92 9.27 7.97 7.37
N LEU A 93 9.16 6.78 6.75
CA LEU A 93 10.23 6.18 5.96
C LEU A 93 10.52 7.00 4.70
N SER A 94 9.48 7.50 4.02
CA SER A 94 9.60 8.42 2.89
C SER A 94 10.35 9.69 3.29
N ALA A 95 9.90 10.37 4.34
CA ALA A 95 10.55 11.59 4.83
C ALA A 95 12.04 11.37 5.16
N LYS A 96 12.36 10.27 5.86
CA LYS A 96 13.74 9.93 6.24
C LYS A 96 14.65 9.67 5.03
N ASN A 97 14.08 9.29 3.89
CA ASN A 97 14.83 8.96 2.68
C ASN A 97 14.67 9.99 1.56
N ASN A 98 14.19 11.20 1.86
CA ASN A 98 13.95 12.27 0.89
C ASN A 98 13.04 11.84 -0.29
N VAL A 99 12.12 10.91 -0.02
CA VAL A 99 11.06 10.53 -0.94
C VAL A 99 9.86 11.42 -0.64
N ASP A 100 9.42 12.20 -1.60
CA ASP A 100 8.45 13.28 -1.41
C ASP A 100 6.99 12.81 -1.38
N PHE A 101 6.72 11.52 -1.60
CA PHE A 101 5.38 10.96 -1.47
C PHE A 101 5.36 9.49 -1.05
N TYR A 102 4.18 9.07 -0.57
CA TYR A 102 3.79 7.69 -0.36
C TYR A 102 2.36 7.48 -0.89
N SER A 103 2.10 6.36 -1.55
CA SER A 103 0.75 6.01 -2.03
C SER A 103 0.26 4.69 -1.46
N ALA A 104 -1.05 4.62 -1.18
CA ALA A 104 -1.71 3.42 -0.69
C ALA A 104 -3.17 3.34 -1.15
N HIS A 105 -3.73 2.13 -1.16
CA HIS A 105 -5.14 1.92 -1.42
C HIS A 105 -6.01 2.47 -0.30
N ALA A 106 -7.20 2.99 -0.66
CA ALA A 106 -8.15 3.59 0.27
C ALA A 106 -8.73 2.58 1.27
N GLY A 107 -9.17 1.43 0.79
CA GLY A 107 -9.83 0.41 1.60
C GLY A 107 -11.11 -0.15 0.96
N PHE A 108 -11.88 -0.88 1.76
CA PHE A 108 -13.07 -1.60 1.34
C PHE A 108 -14.18 -1.42 2.37
N CYS A 109 -15.44 -1.61 1.96
CA CYS A 109 -16.57 -1.74 2.88
C CYS A 109 -16.66 -3.14 3.54
N ILE A 110 -15.67 -3.97 3.34
CA ILE A 110 -15.50 -5.31 3.94
C ILE A 110 -14.02 -5.47 4.31
N ASP A 111 -13.70 -6.47 5.11
CA ASP A 111 -12.31 -6.81 5.43
C ASP A 111 -11.91 -8.10 4.70
N PRO A 112 -11.36 -8.00 3.47
CA PRO A 112 -10.97 -9.19 2.72
C PRO A 112 -9.73 -9.84 3.32
N GLU A 113 -9.70 -11.17 3.30
CA GLU A 113 -8.49 -11.90 3.62
C GLU A 113 -7.43 -11.73 2.52
N PRO A 114 -6.12 -11.62 2.86
CA PRO A 114 -5.07 -11.44 1.87
C PRO A 114 -5.06 -12.49 0.75
N ASN A 115 -5.35 -13.75 1.07
CA ASN A 115 -5.38 -14.87 0.13
C ASN A 115 -6.64 -14.89 -0.77
N LYS A 116 -7.62 -14.02 -0.50
CA LYS A 116 -8.84 -13.84 -1.29
C LYS A 116 -8.75 -12.69 -2.29
N LEU A 117 -7.72 -11.85 -2.20
CA LEU A 117 -7.53 -10.77 -3.16
C LEU A 117 -7.38 -11.32 -4.59
N GLY A 118 -8.03 -10.68 -5.55
CA GLY A 118 -8.10 -11.15 -6.94
C GLY A 118 -9.06 -12.31 -7.21
N LYS A 119 -9.66 -12.91 -6.18
CA LYS A 119 -10.66 -13.99 -6.28
C LYS A 119 -12.07 -13.47 -6.02
N PHE A 120 -13.05 -14.34 -6.22
CA PHE A 120 -14.41 -14.04 -5.80
C PHE A 120 -14.51 -13.98 -4.28
N ILE A 121 -15.07 -12.89 -3.77
CA ILE A 121 -15.35 -12.67 -2.36
C ILE A 121 -16.86 -12.61 -2.21
N GLN A 122 -17.42 -13.59 -1.46
CA GLN A 122 -18.83 -13.59 -1.12
C GLN A 122 -19.06 -12.59 0.02
N VAL A 123 -19.95 -11.64 -0.21
CA VAL A 123 -20.37 -10.67 0.81
C VAL A 123 -21.72 -11.16 1.38
N GLU A 124 -21.70 -11.61 2.62
CA GLU A 124 -22.88 -12.20 3.26
C GLU A 124 -23.74 -11.19 4.01
N LYS A 125 -23.13 -10.06 4.42
CA LYS A 125 -23.80 -9.03 5.20
C LYS A 125 -23.90 -7.73 4.42
N LYS A 126 -25.06 -7.07 4.54
CA LYS A 126 -25.18 -5.67 4.09
C LYS A 126 -24.25 -4.80 4.93
N PHE A 127 -23.58 -3.88 4.30
CA PHE A 127 -22.76 -2.86 4.96
C PHE A 127 -23.36 -1.45 4.73
N GLN A 128 -23.15 -0.58 5.69
CA GLN A 128 -23.58 0.79 5.59
C GLN A 128 -22.45 1.64 4.99
N ARG A 129 -22.53 1.91 3.69
CA ARG A 129 -21.48 2.62 2.95
C ARG A 129 -21.09 3.97 3.57
N SER A 130 -22.08 4.75 4.03
CA SER A 130 -21.84 6.04 4.69
C SER A 130 -20.91 5.89 5.89
N LYS A 131 -21.13 4.90 6.74
CA LYS A 131 -20.30 4.63 7.90
C LYS A 131 -18.84 4.31 7.53
N HIS A 132 -18.62 3.52 6.48
CA HIS A 132 -17.28 3.25 5.98
C HIS A 132 -16.61 4.50 5.40
N ILE A 133 -17.36 5.38 4.74
CA ILE A 133 -16.86 6.67 4.27
C ILE A 133 -16.44 7.55 5.44
N ASP A 134 -17.24 7.66 6.49
CA ASP A 134 -16.92 8.46 7.66
C ASP A 134 -15.64 7.95 8.34
N ILE A 135 -15.53 6.64 8.54
CA ILE A 135 -14.33 6.01 9.10
C ILE A 135 -13.09 6.26 8.22
N PHE A 136 -13.26 6.15 6.90
CA PHE A 136 -12.19 6.43 5.95
C PHE A 136 -11.71 7.88 6.04
N LEU A 137 -12.64 8.85 6.06
CA LEU A 137 -12.30 10.27 6.17
C LEU A 137 -11.59 10.58 7.49
N GLU A 138 -11.99 9.95 8.60
CA GLU A 138 -11.30 10.08 9.88
C GLU A 138 -9.85 9.55 9.82
N SER A 139 -9.66 8.37 9.21
CA SER A 139 -8.35 7.77 9.00
C SER A 139 -7.48 8.62 8.08
N LEU A 140 -8.06 9.11 6.98
CA LEU A 140 -7.41 9.97 6.01
C LEU A 140 -6.93 11.28 6.64
N ASN A 141 -7.78 11.93 7.44
CA ASN A 141 -7.40 13.18 8.12
C ASN A 141 -6.17 12.99 9.03
N LYS A 142 -6.10 11.88 9.77
CA LYS A 142 -4.93 11.55 10.60
C LYS A 142 -3.66 11.38 9.74
N ILE A 143 -3.79 10.68 8.61
CA ILE A 143 -2.67 10.46 7.68
C ILE A 143 -2.20 11.78 7.07
N LEU A 144 -3.12 12.61 6.57
CA LEU A 144 -2.78 13.88 5.93
C LEU A 144 -2.11 14.85 6.90
N THR A 145 -2.64 14.97 8.13
CA THR A 145 -2.02 15.82 9.18
C THR A 145 -0.58 15.38 9.47
N PHE A 146 -0.35 14.07 9.56
CA PHE A 146 0.99 13.53 9.80
C PHE A 146 1.92 13.74 8.59
N ALA A 147 1.44 13.47 7.37
CA ALA A 147 2.18 13.64 6.14
C ALA A 147 2.61 15.10 5.92
N GLU A 148 1.69 16.04 6.16
CA GLU A 148 1.97 17.48 6.09
C GLU A 148 3.08 17.90 7.08
N SER A 149 3.05 17.40 8.31
CA SER A 149 4.08 17.69 9.31
C SER A 149 5.49 17.25 8.89
N LEU A 150 5.58 16.23 8.03
CA LEU A 150 6.82 15.69 7.49
C LEU A 150 7.12 16.15 6.05
N LYS A 151 6.27 16.99 5.46
CA LYS A 151 6.36 17.46 4.06
C LYS A 151 6.38 16.33 3.04
N VAL A 152 5.63 15.27 3.29
CA VAL A 152 5.43 14.13 2.40
C VAL A 152 4.00 14.19 1.86
N ASN A 153 3.84 14.05 0.53
CA ASN A 153 2.52 13.94 -0.07
C ASN A 153 1.97 12.53 0.14
N PHE A 154 0.68 12.43 0.47
CA PHE A 154 -0.01 11.16 0.52
C PHE A 154 -0.98 11.04 -0.66
N TYR A 155 -0.82 10.00 -1.47
CA TYR A 155 -1.71 9.72 -2.60
C TYR A 155 -2.57 8.48 -2.31
N ILE A 156 -3.83 8.57 -2.72
CA ILE A 156 -4.78 7.48 -2.56
C ILE A 156 -5.05 6.86 -3.92
N GLU A 157 -4.99 5.53 -3.95
CA GLU A 157 -5.39 4.74 -5.10
C GLU A 157 -6.73 4.05 -4.85
N ASN A 158 -7.59 4.06 -5.87
CA ASN A 158 -8.82 3.28 -5.82
C ASN A 158 -8.52 1.78 -5.92
N ASN A 159 -9.29 0.99 -5.20
CA ASN A 159 -9.20 -0.47 -5.30
C ASN A 159 -9.83 -0.97 -6.60
N VAL A 160 -9.20 -2.00 -7.19
CA VAL A 160 -9.72 -2.69 -8.36
C VAL A 160 -10.78 -3.70 -7.92
N VAL A 161 -11.95 -3.65 -8.55
CA VAL A 161 -13.02 -4.61 -8.34
C VAL A 161 -13.16 -5.49 -9.59
N SER A 162 -13.02 -6.81 -9.43
CA SER A 162 -13.21 -7.74 -10.55
C SER A 162 -14.67 -7.72 -11.04
N LYS A 163 -14.87 -7.97 -12.34
CA LYS A 163 -16.21 -8.06 -12.93
C LYS A 163 -17.11 -9.06 -12.17
N GLN A 164 -16.53 -10.16 -11.70
CA GLN A 164 -17.25 -11.17 -10.94
C GLN A 164 -17.72 -10.63 -9.58
N ASN A 165 -16.85 -9.95 -8.83
CA ASN A 165 -17.19 -9.33 -7.55
C ASN A 165 -18.22 -8.21 -7.73
N TYR A 166 -18.06 -7.37 -8.74
CA TYR A 166 -19.02 -6.32 -9.05
C TYR A 166 -20.41 -6.89 -9.36
N SER A 167 -20.50 -7.88 -10.25
CA SER A 167 -21.79 -8.43 -10.69
C SER A 167 -22.53 -9.20 -9.60
N LYS A 168 -21.81 -10.03 -8.82
CA LYS A 168 -22.43 -10.89 -7.79
C LYS A 168 -22.75 -10.16 -6.50
N ASN A 169 -22.01 -9.10 -6.17
CA ASN A 169 -22.25 -8.31 -4.95
C ASN A 169 -23.01 -7.00 -5.21
N LYS A 170 -23.59 -6.82 -6.41
CA LYS A 170 -24.28 -5.59 -6.80
C LYS A 170 -25.43 -5.21 -5.87
N ASN A 171 -26.13 -6.18 -5.32
CA ASN A 171 -27.29 -5.98 -4.43
C ASN A 171 -26.90 -5.75 -2.94
N VAL A 172 -25.62 -5.83 -2.61
CA VAL A 172 -25.13 -5.61 -1.23
C VAL A 172 -24.71 -4.14 -1.05
N ASN A 173 -24.61 -3.40 -2.15
CA ASN A 173 -24.14 -2.01 -2.20
C ASN A 173 -25.28 -0.96 -2.20
N SER A 174 -26.45 -1.33 -1.74
CA SER A 174 -27.60 -0.40 -1.69
C SER A 174 -27.79 0.22 -0.31
#